data_ec5ac308c407796b76304f5864145ce3
#
_entry.id   ec5ac308c407796b76304f5864145ce3
#
_cell.length_a   1.000
_cell.length_b   1.000
_cell.length_c   1.000
_cell.angle_alpha   90.00
_cell.angle_beta   90.00
_cell.angle_gamma   90.00
#
_symmetry.space_group_name_H-M   'P 1'
#
loop_
_entity.id
_entity.type
_entity.pdbx_description
1 polymer ?
#
loop_
_entity_poly.entity_id
_entity_poly.type
_entity_poly.pdbx_seq_one_letter_code
_entity_poly.pdbx_strand_id
1 'polypeptide(L)'
;ALQAALESPHGDVIAGLVLESPVVDWRTVLSFQGRLMRLPAPVVALAQSTIVSNWGAAVLGSGEPIPLDRLDGVARAGELRHPILILHSDDDGFVPSEASHALAAARPDLVTMQTFTVARHTKLWNYDETRWSEAIRDWVEAQGLARS
;
A
#
# COMPACT_ATOMS: atom_id res chain seq x y z
N ALA A 1 4.78 -4.95 4.98
CA ALA A 1 4.38 -6.22 4.35
C ALA A 1 4.75 -6.25 2.87
N LEU A 2 4.22 -5.33 2.01
CA LEU A 2 4.50 -5.35 0.56
C LEU A 2 6.01 -5.32 0.24
N GLN A 3 6.77 -4.40 0.86
CA GLN A 3 8.23 -4.33 0.67
C GLN A 3 8.95 -5.60 1.18
N ALA A 4 8.47 -6.20 2.26
CA ALA A 4 9.04 -7.46 2.73
C ALA A 4 8.84 -8.59 1.71
N ALA A 5 7.69 -8.64 1.04
CA ALA A 5 7.43 -9.63 -0.02
C ALA A 5 8.30 -9.41 -1.27
N LEU A 6 8.66 -8.13 -1.57
CA LEU A 6 9.49 -7.79 -2.72
C LEU A 6 11.00 -7.96 -2.46
N GLU A 7 11.46 -7.76 -1.23
CA GLU A 7 12.90 -7.61 -0.93
C GLU A 7 13.45 -8.62 0.09
N SER A 8 12.57 -9.37 0.78
CA SER A 8 13.04 -10.33 1.78
C SER A 8 13.71 -11.54 1.13
N PRO A 9 14.87 -11.97 1.63
CA PRO A 9 15.46 -13.24 1.22
C PRO A 9 14.59 -14.46 1.61
N HIS A 10 13.61 -14.26 2.47
CA HIS A 10 12.62 -15.26 2.89
C HIS A 10 11.27 -15.09 2.20
N GLY A 11 11.22 -14.36 1.09
CA GLY A 11 9.99 -14.16 0.32
C GLY A 11 9.31 -15.49 -0.05
N ASP A 12 10.06 -16.52 -0.35
CA ASP A 12 9.53 -17.80 -0.81
C ASP A 12 8.67 -18.54 0.24
N VAL A 13 8.73 -18.17 1.52
CA VAL A 13 7.85 -18.75 2.56
C VAL A 13 6.52 -18.02 2.70
N ILE A 14 6.34 -16.91 1.98
CA ILE A 14 5.09 -16.14 1.97
C ILE A 14 4.11 -16.84 1.04
N ALA A 15 3.03 -17.38 1.58
CA ALA A 15 1.98 -18.03 0.80
C ALA A 15 1.03 -17.01 0.15
N GLY A 16 0.83 -15.86 0.79
CA GLY A 16 0.00 -14.76 0.31
C GLY A 16 0.00 -13.60 1.30
N LEU A 17 -0.57 -12.47 0.89
CA LEU A 17 -0.63 -11.24 1.68
C LEU A 17 -2.07 -10.76 1.79
N VAL A 18 -2.48 -10.38 3.00
CA VAL A 18 -3.70 -9.61 3.24
C VAL A 18 -3.28 -8.24 3.74
N LEU A 19 -3.65 -7.19 3.01
CA LEU A 19 -3.27 -5.81 3.28
C LEU A 19 -4.51 -4.97 3.53
N GLU A 20 -4.58 -4.30 4.65
CA GLU A 20 -5.64 -3.34 4.97
C GLU A 20 -5.11 -1.91 4.85
N SER A 21 -5.74 -1.09 4.01
CA SER A 21 -5.37 0.30 3.74
C SER A 21 -3.87 0.49 3.51
N PRO A 22 -3.22 -0.29 2.62
CA PRO A 22 -1.77 -0.24 2.46
C PRO A 22 -1.32 1.05 1.81
N VAL A 23 -0.16 1.55 2.22
CA VAL A 23 0.59 2.52 1.44
C VAL A 23 1.29 1.77 0.31
N VAL A 24 0.72 1.86 -0.89
CA VAL A 24 1.26 1.24 -2.11
C VAL A 24 2.29 2.15 -2.78
N ASP A 25 2.04 3.46 -2.81
CA ASP A 25 2.93 4.50 -3.31
C ASP A 25 3.04 5.66 -2.30
N TRP A 26 4.23 5.87 -1.77
CA TRP A 26 4.50 6.93 -0.81
C TRP A 26 4.42 8.33 -1.41
N ARG A 27 4.76 8.52 -2.69
CA ARG A 27 4.66 9.83 -3.33
C ARG A 27 3.22 10.31 -3.42
N THR A 28 2.31 9.40 -3.76
CA THR A 28 0.87 9.68 -3.78
C THR A 28 0.36 10.05 -2.39
N VAL A 29 0.73 9.32 -1.35
CA VAL A 29 0.34 9.61 0.03
C VAL A 29 0.88 10.96 0.49
N LEU A 30 2.16 11.26 0.27
CA LEU A 30 2.76 12.54 0.63
C LEU A 30 2.08 13.71 -0.10
N SER A 31 1.75 13.53 -1.37
CA SER A 31 1.03 14.54 -2.16
C SER A 31 -0.39 14.75 -1.63
N PHE A 32 -1.08 13.68 -1.27
CA PHE A 32 -2.42 13.74 -0.69
C PHE A 32 -2.41 14.46 0.66
N GLN A 33 -1.51 14.09 1.55
CA GLN A 33 -1.37 14.73 2.86
C GLN A 33 -0.98 16.21 2.73
N GLY A 34 -0.11 16.55 1.78
CA GLY A 34 0.24 17.94 1.47
C GLY A 34 -1.00 18.76 1.06
N ARG A 35 -1.88 18.20 0.23
CA ARG A 35 -3.16 18.84 -0.14
C ARG A 35 -4.09 19.03 1.06
N LEU A 36 -4.20 18.04 1.93
CA LEU A 36 -5.00 18.15 3.15
C LEU A 36 -4.49 19.27 4.08
N MET A 37 -3.17 19.43 4.15
CA MET A 37 -2.52 20.52 4.89
C MET A 37 -2.56 21.87 4.14
N ARG A 38 -3.19 21.93 2.96
CA ARG A 38 -3.25 23.12 2.09
C ARG A 38 -1.87 23.64 1.68
N LEU A 39 -0.86 22.76 1.59
CA LEU A 39 0.46 23.15 1.14
C LEU A 39 0.47 23.35 -0.38
N PRO A 40 1.14 24.38 -0.89
CA PRO A 40 1.34 24.54 -2.32
C PRO A 40 2.10 23.36 -2.92
N ALA A 41 1.73 22.93 -4.13
CA ALA A 41 2.37 21.78 -4.79
C ALA A 41 3.91 21.89 -4.89
N PRO A 42 4.53 23.06 -5.15
CA PRO A 42 5.98 23.19 -5.14
C PRO A 42 6.63 22.89 -3.78
N VAL A 43 5.94 23.18 -2.67
CA VAL A 43 6.44 22.86 -1.32
C VAL A 43 6.44 21.36 -1.08
N VAL A 44 5.38 20.68 -1.52
CA VAL A 44 5.29 19.22 -1.43
C VAL A 44 6.37 18.55 -2.31
N ALA A 45 6.55 19.06 -3.53
CA ALA A 45 7.59 18.56 -4.43
C ALA A 45 9.00 18.76 -3.84
N LEU A 46 9.26 19.92 -3.24
CA LEU A 46 10.53 20.21 -2.55
C LEU A 46 10.74 19.25 -1.37
N ALA A 47 9.71 19.01 -0.55
CA ALA A 47 9.79 18.08 0.56
C ALA A 47 10.11 16.65 0.07
N GLN A 48 9.42 16.17 -0.97
CA GLN A 48 9.70 14.86 -1.56
C GLN A 48 11.12 14.77 -2.14
N SER A 49 11.61 15.81 -2.84
CA SER A 49 12.98 15.84 -3.35
C SER A 49 14.03 15.88 -2.23
N THR A 50 13.71 16.53 -1.11
CA THR A 50 14.57 16.53 0.07
C THR A 50 14.71 15.13 0.66
N ILE A 51 13.60 14.42 0.83
CA ILE A 51 13.59 13.06 1.41
C ILE A 51 14.49 12.08 0.61
N VAL A 52 14.53 12.21 -0.70
CA VAL A 52 15.32 11.33 -1.58
C VAL A 52 16.76 11.82 -1.81
N SER A 53 17.19 12.90 -1.17
CA SER A 53 18.51 13.50 -1.35
C SER A 53 19.46 13.18 -0.20
N ASN A 54 20.78 13.13 -0.48
CA ASN A 54 21.82 12.98 0.56
C ASN A 54 21.78 14.14 1.57
N TRP A 55 21.50 15.36 1.11
CA TRP A 55 21.35 16.51 1.99
C TRP A 55 20.15 16.34 2.94
N GLY A 56 19.01 15.90 2.41
CA GLY A 56 17.83 15.61 3.21
C GLY A 56 18.08 14.50 4.22
N ALA A 57 18.77 13.45 3.85
CA ALA A 57 19.15 12.37 4.76
C ALA A 57 19.98 12.90 5.95
N ALA A 58 20.94 13.79 5.68
CA ALA A 58 21.75 14.42 6.74
C ALA A 58 20.89 15.32 7.66
N VAL A 59 19.98 16.11 7.10
CA VAL A 59 19.08 17.00 7.88
C VAL A 59 18.07 16.21 8.72
N LEU A 60 17.52 15.12 8.14
CA LEU A 60 16.53 14.27 8.81
C LEU A 60 17.17 13.26 9.78
N GLY A 61 18.48 13.10 9.74
CA GLY A 61 19.20 12.14 10.58
C GLY A 61 18.94 10.67 10.19
N SER A 62 18.46 10.43 8.96
CA SER A 62 18.18 9.06 8.48
C SER A 62 19.44 8.28 8.06
N GLY A 63 20.58 8.95 7.95
CA GLY A 63 21.86 8.37 7.50
C GLY A 63 21.92 8.17 5.98
N GLU A 64 20.83 7.74 5.36
CA GLU A 64 20.73 7.52 3.91
C GLU A 64 19.42 8.12 3.35
N PRO A 65 19.42 8.50 2.06
CA PRO A 65 18.19 8.92 1.37
C PRO A 65 17.12 7.83 1.42
N ILE A 66 15.85 8.23 1.58
CA ILE A 66 14.73 7.28 1.49
C ILE A 66 14.40 7.06 0.02
N PRO A 67 14.57 5.84 -0.52
CA PRO A 67 14.39 5.57 -1.94
C PRO A 67 12.89 5.44 -2.27
N LEU A 68 12.16 6.55 -2.38
CA LEU A 68 10.70 6.53 -2.62
C LEU A 68 10.31 5.73 -3.87
N ASP A 69 11.16 5.71 -4.90
CA ASP A 69 10.90 4.94 -6.12
C ASP A 69 10.96 3.42 -5.88
N ARG A 70 11.78 2.97 -4.92
CA ARG A 70 11.78 1.56 -4.48
C ARG A 70 10.57 1.21 -3.62
N LEU A 71 9.89 2.21 -3.08
CA LEU A 71 8.69 2.08 -2.26
C LEU A 71 7.40 2.25 -3.08
N ASP A 72 7.50 2.38 -4.41
CA ASP A 72 6.38 2.43 -5.34
C ASP A 72 6.00 1.01 -5.76
N GLY A 73 4.96 0.48 -5.15
CA GLY A 73 4.46 -0.86 -5.44
C GLY A 73 3.79 -0.97 -6.82
N VAL A 74 3.27 0.13 -7.36
CA VAL A 74 2.67 0.14 -8.71
C VAL A 74 3.76 0.04 -9.77
N ALA A 75 4.81 0.86 -9.67
CA ALA A 75 5.95 0.79 -10.58
C ALA A 75 6.66 -0.58 -10.54
N ARG A 76 6.65 -1.22 -9.37
CA ARG A 76 7.26 -2.53 -9.14
C ARG A 76 6.27 -3.70 -9.22
N ALA A 77 5.08 -3.49 -9.76
CA ALA A 77 4.04 -4.51 -9.84
C ALA A 77 4.50 -5.80 -10.55
N GLY A 78 5.38 -5.68 -11.56
CA GLY A 78 5.96 -6.82 -12.28
C GLY A 78 6.87 -7.72 -11.44
N GLU A 79 7.34 -7.25 -10.26
CA GLU A 79 8.17 -8.03 -9.35
C GLU A 79 7.34 -8.87 -8.36
N LEU A 80 6.05 -8.64 -8.26
CA LEU A 80 5.14 -9.38 -7.38
C LEU A 80 5.04 -10.85 -7.80
N ARG A 81 5.11 -11.75 -6.83
CA ARG A 81 5.08 -13.20 -7.06
C ARG A 81 4.01 -13.91 -6.24
N HIS A 82 3.47 -13.26 -5.22
CA HIS A 82 2.53 -13.85 -4.28
C HIS A 82 1.13 -13.28 -4.47
N PRO A 83 0.07 -14.08 -4.25
CA PRO A 83 -1.29 -13.56 -4.25
C PRO A 83 -1.47 -12.54 -3.12
N ILE A 84 -2.21 -11.47 -3.42
CA ILE A 84 -2.45 -10.35 -2.51
C ILE A 84 -3.94 -10.04 -2.48
N LEU A 85 -4.51 -9.98 -1.28
CA LEU A 85 -5.79 -9.36 -1.03
C LEU A 85 -5.57 -7.97 -0.47
N ILE A 86 -6.15 -6.96 -1.11
CA ILE A 86 -6.18 -5.58 -0.61
C ILE A 86 -7.60 -5.26 -0.17
N LEU A 87 -7.74 -4.88 1.09
CA LEU A 87 -8.97 -4.32 1.66
C LEU A 87 -8.76 -2.82 1.82
N HIS A 88 -9.48 -1.97 1.08
CA HIS A 88 -9.27 -0.52 1.13
C HIS A 88 -10.59 0.23 1.01
N SER A 89 -10.74 1.33 1.74
CA SER A 89 -11.88 2.22 1.63
C SER A 89 -11.60 3.36 0.66
N ASP A 90 -12.56 3.68 -0.21
CA ASP A 90 -12.48 4.86 -1.07
C ASP A 90 -12.67 6.18 -0.28
N ASP A 91 -13.18 6.08 0.97
CA ASP A 91 -13.30 7.21 1.92
C ASP A 91 -12.12 7.28 2.92
N ASP A 92 -10.98 6.66 2.57
CA ASP A 92 -9.78 6.72 3.40
C ASP A 92 -9.18 8.13 3.38
N GLY A 93 -9.30 8.84 4.50
CA GLY A 93 -8.80 10.21 4.65
C GLY A 93 -7.30 10.31 4.92
N PHE A 94 -6.55 9.19 4.94
CA PHE A 94 -5.11 9.17 5.22
C PHE A 94 -4.30 8.63 4.05
N VAL A 95 -4.71 7.49 3.52
CA VAL A 95 -4.05 6.82 2.39
C VAL A 95 -5.08 6.71 1.27
N PRO A 96 -4.91 7.45 0.19
CA PRO A 96 -5.85 7.38 -0.92
C PRO A 96 -5.82 6.00 -1.59
N SER A 97 -7.01 5.48 -1.96
CA SER A 97 -7.16 4.12 -2.51
C SER A 97 -6.68 3.98 -3.95
N GLU A 98 -6.40 5.10 -4.65
CA GLU A 98 -6.04 5.11 -6.08
C GLU A 98 -4.83 4.23 -6.39
N ALA A 99 -3.79 4.25 -5.54
CA ALA A 99 -2.61 3.41 -5.76
C ALA A 99 -2.91 1.92 -5.55
N SER A 100 -3.84 1.58 -4.66
CA SER A 100 -4.32 0.20 -4.47
C SER A 100 -5.10 -0.29 -5.69
N HIS A 101 -6.00 0.54 -6.22
CA HIS A 101 -6.70 0.25 -7.48
C HIS A 101 -5.74 0.10 -8.65
N ALA A 102 -4.74 0.98 -8.76
CA ALA A 102 -3.73 0.91 -9.81
C ALA A 102 -2.90 -0.39 -9.73
N LEU A 103 -2.53 -0.82 -8.51
CA LEU A 103 -1.81 -2.08 -8.32
C LEU A 103 -2.67 -3.29 -8.71
N ALA A 104 -3.94 -3.31 -8.33
CA ALA A 104 -4.87 -4.38 -8.71
C ALA A 104 -5.08 -4.42 -10.23
N ALA A 105 -5.19 -3.26 -10.89
CA ALA A 105 -5.30 -3.17 -12.34
C ALA A 105 -4.02 -3.62 -13.07
N ALA A 106 -2.83 -3.34 -12.50
CA ALA A 106 -1.55 -3.76 -13.06
C ALA A 106 -1.30 -5.28 -12.93
N ARG A 107 -1.84 -5.92 -11.90
CA ARG A 107 -1.65 -7.36 -11.63
C ARG A 107 -2.96 -8.05 -11.25
N PRO A 108 -3.93 -8.09 -12.17
CA PRO A 108 -5.23 -8.74 -11.91
C PRO A 108 -5.11 -10.26 -11.71
N ASP A 109 -3.98 -10.83 -12.08
CA ASP A 109 -3.62 -12.24 -11.88
C ASP A 109 -3.23 -12.57 -10.44
N LEU A 110 -2.71 -11.59 -9.69
CA LEU A 110 -2.22 -11.78 -8.32
C LEU A 110 -2.95 -10.92 -7.27
N VAL A 111 -3.47 -9.76 -7.67
CA VAL A 111 -4.02 -8.80 -6.71
C VAL A 111 -5.54 -8.77 -6.79
N THR A 112 -6.17 -9.22 -5.71
CA THR A 112 -7.61 -9.07 -5.52
C THR A 112 -7.88 -7.84 -4.68
N MET A 113 -8.80 -6.97 -5.12
CA MET A 113 -9.20 -5.77 -4.40
C MET A 113 -10.62 -5.89 -3.89
N GLN A 114 -10.80 -5.70 -2.57
CA GLN A 114 -12.10 -5.55 -1.92
C GLN A 114 -12.24 -4.09 -1.46
N THR A 115 -13.12 -3.34 -2.12
CA THR A 115 -13.34 -1.92 -1.83
C THR A 115 -14.43 -1.74 -0.78
N PHE A 116 -14.18 -0.86 0.18
CA PHE A 116 -15.16 -0.35 1.14
C PHE A 116 -15.47 1.12 0.84
N THR A 117 -16.66 1.61 1.15
CA THR A 117 -17.12 2.93 0.73
C THR A 117 -17.32 3.93 1.87
N VAL A 118 -17.34 3.47 3.12
CA VAL A 118 -17.70 4.32 4.28
C VAL A 118 -16.71 4.22 5.43
N ALA A 119 -15.75 3.29 5.35
CA ALA A 119 -14.76 3.08 6.41
C ALA A 119 -13.60 4.05 6.26
N ARG A 120 -13.20 4.68 7.35
CA ARG A 120 -11.95 5.45 7.41
C ARG A 120 -10.73 4.52 7.48
N HIS A 121 -9.54 5.10 7.39
CA HIS A 121 -8.27 4.39 7.42
C HIS A 121 -8.18 3.33 8.55
N THR A 122 -7.79 2.11 8.20
CA THR A 122 -7.57 0.96 9.11
C THR A 122 -8.71 0.66 10.09
N LYS A 123 -9.96 0.87 9.68
CA LYS A 123 -11.15 0.60 10.50
C LYS A 123 -12.19 -0.24 9.76
N LEU A 124 -11.79 -0.98 8.75
CA LEU A 124 -12.72 -1.71 7.89
C LEU A 124 -13.49 -2.76 8.68
N TRP A 125 -12.80 -3.51 9.54
CA TRP A 125 -13.42 -4.51 10.42
C TRP A 125 -14.44 -3.89 11.37
N ASN A 126 -14.16 -2.72 11.94
CA ASN A 126 -15.09 -2.03 12.84
C ASN A 126 -16.35 -1.52 12.13
N TYR A 127 -16.27 -1.29 10.83
CA TYR A 127 -17.40 -0.81 10.02
C TYR A 127 -18.28 -1.93 9.52
N ASP A 128 -17.68 -3.02 9.05
CA ASP A 128 -18.37 -4.17 8.50
C ASP A 128 -17.55 -5.44 8.73
N GLU A 129 -17.65 -5.97 9.96
CA GLU A 129 -16.94 -7.18 10.39
C GLU A 129 -17.28 -8.37 9.49
N THR A 130 -18.55 -8.51 9.13
CA THR A 130 -19.01 -9.63 8.31
C THR A 130 -18.33 -9.59 6.95
N ARG A 131 -18.43 -8.49 6.24
CA ARG A 131 -17.85 -8.30 4.91
C ARG A 131 -16.34 -8.43 4.94
N TRP A 132 -15.67 -7.86 5.96
CA TRP A 132 -14.22 -7.96 6.13
C TRP A 132 -13.79 -9.42 6.32
N SER A 133 -14.45 -10.14 7.23
CA SER A 133 -14.14 -11.53 7.54
C SER A 133 -14.43 -12.47 6.37
N GLU A 134 -15.57 -12.27 5.69
CA GLU A 134 -15.95 -13.03 4.50
C GLU A 134 -14.94 -12.81 3.36
N ALA A 135 -14.55 -11.58 3.09
CA ALA A 135 -13.57 -11.28 2.04
C ALA A 135 -12.23 -12.01 2.26
N ILE A 136 -11.75 -12.05 3.51
CA ILE A 136 -10.51 -12.76 3.83
C ILE A 136 -10.71 -14.28 3.72
N ARG A 137 -11.77 -14.83 4.31
CA ARG A 137 -12.06 -16.26 4.26
C ARG A 137 -12.17 -16.77 2.84
N ASP A 138 -13.02 -16.12 2.04
CA ASP A 138 -13.29 -16.53 0.67
C ASP A 138 -12.03 -16.43 -0.20
N TRP A 139 -11.21 -15.40 0.02
CA TRP A 139 -9.93 -15.26 -0.66
C TRP A 139 -8.93 -16.35 -0.25
N VAL A 140 -8.79 -16.64 1.07
CA VAL A 140 -7.89 -17.69 1.58
C VAL A 140 -8.31 -19.07 1.03
N GLU A 141 -9.61 -19.34 0.97
CA GLU A 141 -10.16 -20.57 0.37
C GLU A 141 -9.86 -20.63 -1.14
N ALA A 142 -10.09 -19.55 -1.88
CA ALA A 142 -9.84 -19.47 -3.32
C ALA A 142 -8.35 -19.67 -3.66
N GLN A 143 -7.44 -19.25 -2.77
CA GLN A 143 -5.99 -19.46 -2.94
C GLN A 143 -5.53 -20.85 -2.46
N GLY A 144 -6.41 -21.68 -1.91
CA GLY A 144 -6.03 -22.99 -1.34
C GLY A 144 -5.16 -22.89 -0.08
N LEU A 145 -5.22 -21.76 0.63
CA LEU A 145 -4.42 -21.47 1.82
C LEU A 145 -5.15 -21.84 3.13
N ALA A 146 -6.41 -22.23 3.06
CA ALA A 146 -7.15 -22.72 4.21
C ALA A 146 -6.52 -24.05 4.69
N ARG A 147 -6.22 -24.12 6.01
CA ARG A 147 -5.79 -25.40 6.60
C ARG A 147 -7.01 -26.32 6.68
N SER A 148 -6.89 -27.50 6.11
CA SER A 148 -7.82 -28.61 6.32
C SER A 148 -7.80 -29.09 7.78
#